data_c6edc7d1c6c9730ed910fc279a1f691d
#
_entry.id   c6edc7d1c6c9730ed910fc279a1f691d
#
_cell.length_a   1.000
_cell.length_b   1.000
_cell.length_c   1.000
_cell.angle_alpha   90.00
_cell.angle_beta   90.00
_cell.angle_gamma   90.00
#
_symmetry.space_group_name_H-M   'P 1'
#
loop_
_entity.id
_entity.type
_entity.pdbx_description
1 polymer ?
#
loop_
_entity_poly.entity_id
_entity_poly.type
_entity_poly.pdbx_seq_one_letter_code
_entity_poly.pdbx_strand_id
1 'polypeptide(L)'
;MPIREALKRLDAEGLVVFTNNRGATVTKHSLDEIAEIFDVRMMLEVDLFTRAIPLMQDEHFQLCESILKEMEVSYQSGDVAAWGPLNAAFHGALYAAADRKLTTNLLERASLQSNRYVSMHIDQLNKSKSAQQDHSDLLALARQGNVQSAADKLRSHIENTKIQVLEWITAARS
;
A
#
# COMPACT_ATOMS: atom_id res chain seq x y z
N MET A 1 -25.73 0.17 -19.56
CA MET A 1 -25.18 -1.11 -19.07
C MET A 1 -23.75 -1.03 -18.51
N PRO A 2 -22.73 -0.46 -19.17
CA PRO A 2 -21.34 -0.49 -18.66
C PRO A 2 -21.16 0.20 -17.29
N ILE A 3 -21.81 1.32 -17.02
CA ILE A 3 -21.68 2.05 -15.75
C ILE A 3 -22.21 1.22 -14.57
N ARG A 4 -23.33 0.53 -14.73
CA ARG A 4 -23.93 -0.29 -13.66
C ARG A 4 -23.04 -1.49 -13.30
N GLU A 5 -22.42 -2.10 -14.29
CA GLU A 5 -21.47 -3.21 -14.06
C GLU A 5 -20.17 -2.71 -13.41
N ALA A 6 -19.67 -1.55 -13.80
CA ALA A 6 -18.53 -0.92 -13.12
C ALA A 6 -18.83 -0.63 -11.64
N LEU A 7 -20.01 -0.06 -11.34
CA LEU A 7 -20.42 0.21 -9.95
C LEU A 7 -20.58 -1.06 -9.12
N LYS A 8 -21.10 -2.16 -9.71
CA LYS A 8 -21.19 -3.46 -9.02
C LYS A 8 -19.80 -4.03 -8.70
N ARG A 9 -18.81 -3.85 -9.60
CA ARG A 9 -17.44 -4.26 -9.32
C ARG A 9 -16.85 -3.46 -8.16
N LEU A 10 -17.01 -2.15 -8.17
CA LEU A 10 -16.56 -1.28 -7.09
C LEU A 10 -17.24 -1.60 -5.75
N ASP A 11 -18.52 -2.00 -5.77
CA ASP A 11 -19.28 -2.46 -4.60
C ASP A 11 -18.71 -3.79 -4.07
N ALA A 12 -18.42 -4.74 -4.96
CA ALA A 12 -17.78 -6.01 -4.60
C ALA A 12 -16.35 -5.84 -4.04
N GLU A 13 -15.65 -4.77 -4.41
CA GLU A 13 -14.35 -4.36 -3.89
C GLU A 13 -14.47 -3.51 -2.62
N GLY A 14 -15.69 -3.17 -2.18
CA GLY A 14 -15.94 -2.37 -0.99
C GLY A 14 -15.61 -0.87 -1.13
N LEU A 15 -15.38 -0.38 -2.34
CA LEU A 15 -15.03 1.03 -2.61
C LEU A 15 -16.26 1.93 -2.68
N VAL A 16 -17.41 1.38 -3.02
CA VAL A 16 -18.70 2.06 -3.03
C VAL A 16 -19.75 1.18 -2.35
N VAL A 17 -20.82 1.80 -1.91
CA VAL A 17 -22.05 1.11 -1.47
C VAL A 17 -23.10 1.36 -2.54
N PHE A 18 -23.52 0.32 -3.23
CA PHE A 18 -24.55 0.39 -4.26
C PHE A 18 -25.93 0.15 -3.64
N THR A 19 -26.80 1.15 -3.73
CA THR A 19 -28.18 1.05 -3.23
C THR A 19 -29.15 1.05 -4.41
N ASN A 20 -29.98 0.01 -4.50
CA ASN A 20 -30.98 -0.09 -5.56
C ASN A 20 -31.87 1.17 -5.59
N ASN A 21 -32.05 1.72 -6.78
CA ASN A 21 -32.81 2.94 -7.07
C ASN A 21 -32.30 4.24 -6.42
N ARG A 22 -31.13 4.21 -5.74
CA ARG A 22 -30.49 5.40 -5.11
C ARG A 22 -29.09 5.68 -5.63
N GLY A 23 -28.54 4.81 -6.49
CA GLY A 23 -27.20 4.96 -7.05
C GLY A 23 -26.11 4.35 -6.18
N ALA A 24 -24.90 4.88 -6.29
CA ALA A 24 -23.74 4.43 -5.52
C ALA A 24 -23.12 5.60 -4.75
N THR A 25 -22.67 5.33 -3.53
CA THR A 25 -21.92 6.28 -2.69
C THR A 25 -20.56 5.70 -2.36
N VAL A 26 -19.54 6.55 -2.29
CA VAL A 26 -18.20 6.12 -1.87
C VAL A 26 -18.25 5.62 -0.42
N THR A 27 -17.68 4.45 -0.16
CA THR A 27 -17.61 3.87 1.18
C THR A 27 -16.84 4.81 2.11
N LYS A 28 -17.41 5.10 3.27
CA LYS A 28 -16.77 5.88 4.33
C LYS A 28 -16.45 4.94 5.49
N HIS A 29 -15.18 4.78 5.80
CA HIS A 29 -14.76 4.01 6.96
C HIS A 29 -14.67 4.91 8.20
N SER A 30 -14.97 4.34 9.37
CA SER A 30 -14.62 4.91 10.67
C SER A 30 -13.10 4.89 10.86
N LEU A 31 -12.59 5.60 11.88
CA LEU A 31 -11.17 5.55 12.22
C LEU A 31 -10.73 4.15 12.65
N ASP A 32 -11.60 3.43 13.37
CA ASP A 32 -11.33 2.06 13.82
C ASP A 32 -11.24 1.09 12.64
N GLU A 33 -12.16 1.19 11.66
CA GLU A 33 -12.11 0.38 10.44
C GLU A 33 -10.86 0.66 9.61
N ILE A 34 -10.44 1.93 9.52
CA ILE A 34 -9.19 2.29 8.85
C ILE A 34 -7.99 1.68 9.58
N ALA A 35 -7.94 1.76 10.90
CA ALA A 35 -6.88 1.15 11.70
C ALA A 35 -6.83 -0.37 11.47
N GLU A 36 -7.98 -1.06 11.49
CA GLU A 36 -8.09 -2.50 11.26
C GLU A 36 -7.59 -2.89 9.85
N ILE A 37 -7.90 -2.10 8.81
CA ILE A 37 -7.39 -2.33 7.46
C ILE A 37 -5.85 -2.32 7.45
N PHE A 38 -5.21 -1.37 8.14
CA PHE A 38 -3.74 -1.31 8.23
C PHE A 38 -3.18 -2.48 9.04
N ASP A 39 -3.85 -2.93 10.10
CA ASP A 39 -3.43 -4.08 10.90
C ASP A 39 -3.48 -5.37 10.09
N VAL A 40 -4.54 -5.58 9.30
CA VAL A 40 -4.65 -6.71 8.36
C VAL A 40 -3.53 -6.64 7.31
N ARG A 41 -3.27 -5.48 6.72
CA ARG A 41 -2.16 -5.29 5.78
C ARG A 41 -0.83 -5.66 6.42
N MET A 42 -0.55 -5.15 7.61
CA MET A 42 0.70 -5.44 8.34
C MET A 42 0.90 -6.93 8.54
N MET A 43 -0.13 -7.66 8.97
CA MET A 43 -0.06 -9.12 9.14
C MET A 43 0.28 -9.83 7.83
N LEU A 44 -0.39 -9.49 6.72
CA LEU A 44 -0.20 -10.14 5.43
C LEU A 44 1.13 -9.74 4.76
N GLU A 45 1.47 -8.45 4.79
CA GLU A 45 2.69 -7.93 4.15
C GLU A 45 3.95 -8.47 4.83
N VAL A 46 3.98 -8.52 6.16
CA VAL A 46 5.13 -9.06 6.90
C VAL A 46 5.29 -10.56 6.66
N ASP A 47 4.20 -11.36 6.63
CA ASP A 47 4.27 -12.79 6.30
C ASP A 47 4.80 -13.00 4.87
N LEU A 48 4.28 -12.25 3.90
CA LEU A 48 4.72 -12.33 2.51
C LEU A 48 6.21 -11.95 2.36
N PHE A 49 6.61 -10.83 2.95
CA PHE A 49 7.97 -10.32 2.82
C PHE A 49 9.00 -11.26 3.47
N THR A 50 8.74 -11.75 4.67
CA THR A 50 9.64 -12.70 5.35
C THR A 50 9.83 -13.99 4.56
N ARG A 51 8.79 -14.45 3.84
CA ARG A 51 8.88 -15.62 2.95
C ARG A 51 9.55 -15.31 1.63
N ALA A 52 9.38 -14.09 1.11
CA ALA A 52 9.98 -13.69 -0.16
C ALA A 52 11.51 -13.55 -0.07
N ILE A 53 12.02 -12.91 0.99
CA ILE A 53 13.46 -12.58 1.13
C ILE A 53 14.39 -13.75 0.79
N PRO A 54 14.24 -14.97 1.35
CA PRO A 54 15.15 -16.08 1.05
C PRO A 54 15.00 -16.63 -0.38
N LEU A 55 13.96 -16.23 -1.11
CA LEU A 55 13.63 -16.68 -2.46
C LEU A 55 13.91 -15.61 -3.53
N MET A 56 14.22 -14.37 -3.11
CA MET A 56 14.52 -13.29 -4.04
C MET A 56 15.79 -13.55 -4.82
N GLN A 57 15.73 -13.31 -6.13
CA GLN A 57 16.83 -13.41 -7.07
C GLN A 57 17.14 -12.04 -7.67
N ASP A 58 18.20 -11.90 -8.43
CA ASP A 58 18.64 -10.61 -8.99
C ASP A 58 17.54 -9.90 -9.79
N GLU A 59 16.71 -10.64 -10.51
CA GLU A 59 15.58 -10.08 -11.27
C GLU A 59 14.54 -9.39 -10.37
N HIS A 60 14.26 -9.95 -9.17
CA HIS A 60 13.35 -9.33 -8.21
C HIS A 60 13.93 -8.03 -7.65
N PHE A 61 15.23 -8.02 -7.33
CA PHE A 61 15.92 -6.82 -6.86
C PHE A 61 15.96 -5.74 -7.94
N GLN A 62 16.28 -6.10 -9.19
CA GLN A 62 16.29 -5.15 -10.31
C GLN A 62 14.93 -4.52 -10.55
N LEU A 63 13.85 -5.31 -10.46
CA LEU A 63 12.48 -4.78 -10.58
C LEU A 63 12.18 -3.77 -9.45
N CYS A 64 12.49 -4.11 -8.19
CA CYS A 64 12.30 -3.18 -7.07
C CYS A 64 13.11 -1.89 -7.24
N GLU A 65 14.37 -1.98 -7.68
CA GLU A 65 15.23 -0.82 -7.95
C GLU A 65 14.69 0.07 -9.07
N SER A 66 14.14 -0.55 -10.13
CA SER A 66 13.51 0.20 -11.23
C SER A 66 12.33 1.02 -10.73
N ILE A 67 11.44 0.38 -9.94
CA ILE A 67 10.27 1.05 -9.39
C ILE A 67 10.67 2.18 -8.42
N LEU A 68 11.69 1.96 -7.58
CA LEU A 68 12.20 3.01 -6.67
C LEU A 68 12.73 4.24 -7.43
N LYS A 69 13.39 4.04 -8.57
CA LYS A 69 13.83 5.15 -9.44
C LYS A 69 12.66 5.93 -10.02
N GLU A 70 11.62 5.23 -10.47
CA GLU A 70 10.41 5.86 -10.98
C GLU A 70 9.67 6.65 -9.88
N MET A 71 9.61 6.10 -8.64
CA MET A 71 9.07 6.81 -7.48
C MET A 71 9.85 8.08 -7.18
N GLU A 72 11.18 8.04 -7.25
CA GLU A 72 12.03 9.23 -7.02
C GLU A 72 11.78 10.31 -8.09
N VAL A 73 11.64 9.91 -9.37
CA VAL A 73 11.30 10.84 -10.46
C VAL A 73 9.92 11.46 -10.24
N SER A 74 8.93 10.65 -9.89
CA SER A 74 7.57 11.10 -9.56
C SER A 74 7.59 12.11 -8.41
N TYR A 75 8.39 11.82 -7.38
CA TYR A 75 8.56 12.72 -6.24
C TYR A 75 9.20 14.06 -6.64
N GLN A 76 10.30 14.03 -7.39
CA GLN A 76 11.02 15.24 -7.83
C GLN A 76 10.19 16.12 -8.77
N SER A 77 9.35 15.49 -9.60
CA SER A 77 8.45 16.21 -10.52
C SER A 77 7.17 16.73 -9.86
N GLY A 78 6.89 16.31 -8.62
CA GLY A 78 5.62 16.62 -7.93
C GLY A 78 4.41 15.87 -8.49
N ASP A 79 4.62 14.77 -9.23
CA ASP A 79 3.55 13.93 -9.76
C ASP A 79 3.04 12.96 -8.68
N VAL A 80 2.23 13.49 -7.77
CA VAL A 80 1.64 12.72 -6.66
C VAL A 80 0.72 11.62 -7.19
N ALA A 81 0.07 11.82 -8.34
CA ALA A 81 -0.84 10.83 -8.91
C ALA A 81 -0.11 9.53 -9.33
N ALA A 82 1.12 9.64 -9.82
CA ALA A 82 1.94 8.48 -10.17
C ALA A 82 2.50 7.77 -8.93
N TRP A 83 2.75 8.49 -7.83
CA TRP A 83 3.40 7.93 -6.65
C TRP A 83 2.61 6.80 -6.00
N GLY A 84 1.30 6.93 -5.84
CA GLY A 84 0.45 5.91 -5.21
C GLY A 84 0.50 4.54 -5.91
N PRO A 85 0.27 4.47 -7.23
CA PRO A 85 0.44 3.25 -8.01
C PRO A 85 1.86 2.67 -7.95
N LEU A 86 2.90 3.50 -8.00
CA LEU A 86 4.29 3.07 -7.89
C LEU A 86 4.61 2.50 -6.51
N ASN A 87 4.11 3.10 -5.44
CA ASN A 87 4.24 2.58 -4.08
C ASN A 87 3.61 1.18 -3.96
N ALA A 88 2.40 0.99 -4.49
CA ALA A 88 1.73 -0.31 -4.50
C ALA A 88 2.52 -1.34 -5.33
N ALA A 89 3.05 -0.94 -6.48
CA ALA A 89 3.88 -1.79 -7.33
C ALA A 89 5.19 -2.20 -6.63
N PHE A 90 5.84 -1.29 -5.91
CA PHE A 90 7.05 -1.58 -5.14
C PHE A 90 6.81 -2.63 -4.06
N HIS A 91 5.78 -2.44 -3.24
CA HIS A 91 5.40 -3.41 -2.22
C HIS A 91 5.04 -4.76 -2.82
N GLY A 92 4.28 -4.79 -3.93
CA GLY A 92 3.99 -6.03 -4.66
C GLY A 92 5.24 -6.74 -5.16
N ALA A 93 6.22 -6.01 -5.69
CA ALA A 93 7.49 -6.54 -6.16
C ALA A 93 8.33 -7.15 -5.03
N LEU A 94 8.34 -6.52 -3.83
CA LEU A 94 9.01 -7.05 -2.64
C LEU A 94 8.48 -8.43 -2.23
N TYR A 95 7.19 -8.71 -2.47
CA TYR A 95 6.53 -9.93 -2.00
C TYR A 95 6.42 -11.00 -3.10
N ALA A 96 6.71 -10.68 -4.35
CA ALA A 96 6.45 -11.53 -5.52
C ALA A 96 7.12 -12.91 -5.40
N ALA A 97 8.36 -12.98 -4.91
CA ALA A 97 9.11 -14.21 -4.77
C ALA A 97 8.47 -15.22 -3.78
N ALA A 98 7.56 -14.79 -2.90
CA ALA A 98 6.86 -15.69 -1.99
C ALA A 98 5.86 -16.63 -2.68
N ASP A 99 5.40 -16.29 -3.89
CA ASP A 99 4.40 -17.03 -4.72
C ASP A 99 3.17 -17.51 -3.93
N ARG A 100 2.62 -16.65 -3.08
CA ARG A 100 1.49 -16.92 -2.18
C ARG A 100 0.20 -16.31 -2.72
N LYS A 101 -0.35 -16.86 -3.79
CA LYS A 101 -1.48 -16.27 -4.56
C LYS A 101 -2.70 -15.91 -3.69
N LEU A 102 -3.10 -16.78 -2.76
CA LEU A 102 -4.24 -16.50 -1.88
C LEU A 102 -3.95 -15.31 -0.96
N THR A 103 -2.78 -15.31 -0.31
CA THR A 103 -2.37 -14.23 0.60
C THR A 103 -2.24 -12.91 -0.15
N THR A 104 -1.65 -12.92 -1.35
CA THR A 104 -1.52 -11.76 -2.21
C THR A 104 -2.89 -11.19 -2.60
N ASN A 105 -3.84 -12.03 -3.01
CA ASN A 105 -5.20 -11.59 -3.37
C ASN A 105 -5.94 -10.96 -2.17
N LEU A 106 -5.73 -11.47 -0.96
CA LEU A 106 -6.31 -10.86 0.25
C LEU A 106 -5.66 -9.52 0.57
N LEU A 107 -4.32 -9.45 0.43
CA LEU A 107 -3.57 -8.20 0.59
C LEU A 107 -4.01 -7.14 -0.42
N GLU A 108 -4.16 -7.49 -1.70
CA GLU A 108 -4.62 -6.56 -2.75
C GLU A 108 -5.96 -5.91 -2.38
N ARG A 109 -6.91 -6.69 -1.84
CA ARG A 109 -8.21 -6.17 -1.40
C ARG A 109 -8.07 -5.21 -0.22
N ALA A 110 -7.26 -5.55 0.78
CA ALA A 110 -7.01 -4.66 1.92
C ALA A 110 -6.27 -3.39 1.49
N SER A 111 -5.26 -3.52 0.62
CA SER A 111 -4.49 -2.40 0.07
C SER A 111 -5.35 -1.44 -0.74
N LEU A 112 -6.28 -1.96 -1.56
CA LEU A 112 -7.20 -1.14 -2.33
C LEU A 112 -8.03 -0.20 -1.44
N GLN A 113 -8.42 -0.68 -0.26
CA GLN A 113 -9.19 0.11 0.72
C GLN A 113 -8.35 1.18 1.41
N SER A 114 -7.08 0.91 1.72
CA SER A 114 -6.18 1.85 2.40
C SER A 114 -5.50 2.84 1.47
N ASN A 115 -5.20 2.44 0.23
CA ASN A 115 -4.41 3.25 -0.72
C ASN A 115 -5.02 4.63 -0.98
N ARG A 116 -6.35 4.75 -1.00
CA ARG A 116 -7.02 6.05 -1.14
C ARG A 116 -6.67 7.01 0.00
N TYR A 117 -6.58 6.51 1.24
CA TYR A 117 -6.23 7.33 2.40
C TYR A 117 -4.76 7.72 2.38
N VAL A 118 -3.89 6.78 1.98
CA VAL A 118 -2.45 7.03 1.80
C VAL A 118 -2.23 8.10 0.73
N SER A 119 -2.86 7.96 -0.44
CA SER A 119 -2.73 8.93 -1.53
C SER A 119 -3.21 10.33 -1.13
N MET A 120 -4.36 10.44 -0.47
CA MET A 120 -4.89 11.72 0.01
C MET A 120 -3.97 12.36 1.06
N HIS A 121 -3.37 11.57 1.95
CA HIS A 121 -2.43 12.04 2.96
C HIS A 121 -1.13 12.55 2.36
N ILE A 122 -0.56 11.86 1.37
CA ILE A 122 0.69 12.24 0.71
C ILE A 122 0.55 13.54 -0.05
N ASP A 123 -0.56 13.71 -0.78
CA ASP A 123 -0.86 14.93 -1.55
C ASP A 123 -0.78 16.19 -0.67
N GLN A 124 -1.20 16.09 0.59
CA GLN A 124 -1.25 17.25 1.50
C GLN A 124 0.05 17.52 2.28
N LEU A 125 0.93 16.54 2.48
CA LEU A 125 2.01 16.67 3.47
C LEU A 125 3.42 16.76 2.90
N ASN A 126 3.63 16.63 1.58
CA ASN A 126 4.98 16.64 0.99
C ASN A 126 5.99 15.70 1.71
N LYS A 127 5.50 14.61 2.34
CA LYS A 127 6.26 13.74 3.25
C LYS A 127 6.88 12.49 2.58
N SER A 128 6.99 12.47 1.27
CA SER A 128 7.50 11.30 0.55
C SER A 128 8.98 11.01 0.80
N LYS A 129 9.78 11.97 1.29
CA LYS A 129 11.21 11.78 1.53
C LYS A 129 11.52 10.68 2.56
N SER A 130 10.78 10.63 3.68
CA SER A 130 10.97 9.59 4.69
C SER A 130 10.48 8.22 4.20
N ALA A 131 9.37 8.19 3.46
CA ALA A 131 8.85 6.97 2.86
C ALA A 131 9.82 6.41 1.81
N GLN A 132 10.42 7.26 0.98
CA GLN A 132 11.43 6.85 -0.01
C GLN A 132 12.66 6.23 0.65
N GLN A 133 13.15 6.81 1.77
CA GLN A 133 14.24 6.23 2.53
C GLN A 133 13.84 4.88 3.14
N ASP A 134 12.64 4.77 3.70
CA ASP A 134 12.14 3.50 4.23
C ASP A 134 12.10 2.39 3.17
N HIS A 135 11.65 2.70 1.95
CA HIS A 135 11.63 1.74 0.85
C HIS A 135 13.05 1.30 0.46
N SER A 136 13.99 2.23 0.39
CA SER A 136 15.40 1.93 0.11
C SER A 136 16.01 1.03 1.19
N ASP A 137 15.72 1.30 2.47
CA ASP A 137 16.17 0.50 3.60
C ASP A 137 15.59 -0.92 3.55
N LEU A 138 14.28 -1.06 3.22
CA LEU A 138 13.62 -2.37 3.08
C LEU A 138 14.32 -3.22 2.01
N LEU A 139 14.59 -2.64 0.85
CA LEU A 139 15.25 -3.33 -0.24
C LEU A 139 16.69 -3.72 0.13
N ALA A 140 17.44 -2.84 0.82
CA ALA A 140 18.78 -3.11 1.28
C ALA A 140 18.83 -4.26 2.30
N LEU A 141 17.91 -4.30 3.26
CA LEU A 141 17.78 -5.37 4.24
C LEU A 141 17.42 -6.71 3.59
N ALA A 142 16.51 -6.69 2.60
CA ALA A 142 16.16 -7.88 1.84
C ALA A 142 17.38 -8.43 1.06
N ARG A 143 18.16 -7.56 0.41
CA ARG A 143 19.39 -7.94 -0.32
C ARG A 143 20.46 -8.54 0.59
N GLN A 144 20.51 -8.11 1.85
CA GLN A 144 21.40 -8.68 2.87
C GLN A 144 20.89 -10.02 3.43
N GLY A 145 19.68 -10.45 3.07
CA GLY A 145 19.04 -11.63 3.63
C GLY A 145 18.67 -11.46 5.12
N ASN A 146 18.62 -10.23 5.63
CA ASN A 146 18.30 -9.96 7.03
C ASN A 146 16.78 -9.92 7.26
N VAL A 147 16.18 -11.11 7.28
CA VAL A 147 14.74 -11.32 7.37
C VAL A 147 14.12 -10.61 8.57
N GLN A 148 14.73 -10.74 9.76
CA GLN A 148 14.16 -10.16 10.98
C GLN A 148 14.16 -8.62 10.94
N SER A 149 15.29 -8.01 10.60
CA SER A 149 15.37 -6.55 10.52
C SER A 149 14.48 -5.97 9.41
N ALA A 150 14.35 -6.69 8.28
CA ALA A 150 13.44 -6.32 7.21
C ALA A 150 11.97 -6.38 7.65
N ALA A 151 11.58 -7.43 8.39
CA ALA A 151 10.25 -7.55 8.96
C ALA A 151 9.93 -6.42 9.96
N ASP A 152 10.86 -6.10 10.84
CA ASP A 152 10.69 -5.04 11.85
C ASP A 152 10.62 -3.65 11.19
N LYS A 153 11.45 -3.41 10.17
CA LYS A 153 11.39 -2.18 9.38
C LYS A 153 10.05 -2.03 8.66
N LEU A 154 9.54 -3.10 8.05
CA LEU A 154 8.24 -3.08 7.36
C LEU A 154 7.08 -2.83 8.34
N ARG A 155 7.09 -3.46 9.52
CA ARG A 155 6.11 -3.18 10.58
C ARG A 155 6.10 -1.70 10.95
N SER A 156 7.28 -1.15 11.23
CA SER A 156 7.41 0.27 11.61
C SER A 156 6.94 1.19 10.49
N HIS A 157 7.24 0.87 9.23
CA HIS A 157 6.82 1.64 8.06
C HIS A 157 5.29 1.68 7.93
N ILE A 158 4.62 0.52 8.04
CA ILE A 158 3.15 0.43 7.94
C ILE A 158 2.50 1.09 9.15
N GLU A 159 3.01 0.88 10.36
CA GLU A 159 2.47 1.49 11.58
C GLU A 159 2.59 3.02 11.55
N ASN A 160 3.73 3.55 11.14
CA ASN A 160 3.93 5.00 10.99
C ASN A 160 2.95 5.59 9.96
N THR A 161 2.73 4.88 8.84
CA THR A 161 1.77 5.31 7.83
C THR A 161 0.34 5.30 8.39
N LYS A 162 -0.04 4.25 9.14
CA LYS A 162 -1.33 4.16 9.83
C LYS A 162 -1.57 5.36 10.75
N ILE A 163 -0.61 5.64 11.64
CA ILE A 163 -0.70 6.75 12.60
C ILE A 163 -0.88 8.08 11.86
N GLN A 164 -0.05 8.35 10.87
CA GLN A 164 -0.11 9.60 10.10
C GLN A 164 -1.44 9.78 9.36
N VAL A 165 -1.97 8.71 8.77
CA VAL A 165 -3.28 8.72 8.08
C VAL A 165 -4.41 9.00 9.07
N LEU A 166 -4.42 8.34 10.24
CA LEU A 166 -5.45 8.53 11.26
C LEU A 166 -5.42 9.94 11.85
N GLU A 167 -4.23 10.49 12.15
CA GLU A 167 -4.06 11.87 12.61
C GLU A 167 -4.57 12.87 11.58
N TRP A 168 -4.20 12.69 10.31
CA TRP A 168 -4.66 13.56 9.22
C TRP A 168 -6.19 13.54 9.06
N ILE A 169 -6.81 12.34 9.06
CA ILE A 169 -8.28 12.23 8.93
C ILE A 169 -8.97 12.87 10.13
N THR A 170 -8.44 12.70 11.34
CA THR A 170 -8.99 13.30 12.56
C THR A 170 -8.98 14.82 12.46
N ALA A 171 -7.84 15.40 12.03
CA ALA A 171 -7.72 16.84 11.81
C ALA A 171 -8.66 17.38 10.72
N ALA A 172 -8.85 16.60 9.64
CA ALA A 172 -9.75 17.00 8.55
C ALA A 172 -11.24 16.88 8.87
N ARG A 173 -11.61 16.17 9.95
CA ARG A 173 -13.01 16.02 10.42
C ARG A 173 -13.37 16.98 11.56
N SER A 174 -12.39 17.69 12.12
CA SER A 174 -12.54 18.73 13.15
C SER A 174 -12.91 20.07 12.55
#